data_a637c33a1ad98909668f438dfeec7299
#
_entry.id   a637c33a1ad98909668f438dfeec7299
#
_cell.length_a   1.000
_cell.length_b   1.000
_cell.length_c   1.000
_cell.angle_alpha   90.00
_cell.angle_beta   90.00
_cell.angle_gamma   90.00
#
_symmetry.space_group_name_H-M   'P 1'
#
loop_
_entity.id
_entity.type
_entity.pdbx_description
1 polymer ?
#
loop_
_entity_poly.entity_id
_entity_poly.type
_entity_poly.pdbx_seq_one_letter_code
_entity_poly.pdbx_strand_id
1 'polypeptide(L)'
;MIDADPKTRDSIWQGVSLALAALADPRVLDAVTPGPNEPFDPETFLTQQGTLYLLATGAGAGASAALVAAFVEDLIETARRLAARLPGARLDPPLLLALDEIGNLAPLPSLPMLMAEGGGTGITTMPVLQSLAQARDRWSEHQAGAIWDASIAKIILGGASNSRDLQDLSTLIGERDEYTNSVTLGDRGTRSNQRSIRRVSILPPDRIRTLPFGTGVTLLRSTPPIVTDLRAWPDRSDAAQLRSDRTELEALLRRPAP
;
A
#
# COMPACT_ATOMS: atom_id res chain seq x y z
N MET A 1 29.94 16.95 -17.17
CA MET A 1 29.72 17.41 -15.76
C MET A 1 30.81 18.36 -15.27
N ILE A 2 32.06 18.23 -15.69
CA ILE A 2 33.19 19.08 -15.27
C ILE A 2 33.06 20.53 -15.81
N ASP A 3 32.39 20.71 -16.95
CA ASP A 3 32.19 22.01 -17.63
C ASP A 3 30.85 22.71 -17.30
N ALA A 4 30.11 22.24 -16.31
CA ALA A 4 28.88 22.88 -15.91
C ALA A 4 29.17 24.15 -15.08
N ASP A 5 28.31 25.16 -15.23
CA ASP A 5 28.34 26.38 -14.40
C ASP A 5 28.33 26.03 -12.90
N PRO A 6 29.05 26.79 -12.05
CA PRO A 6 29.20 26.48 -10.62
C PRO A 6 27.88 26.23 -9.88
N LYS A 7 26.84 27.02 -10.16
CA LYS A 7 25.54 26.86 -9.49
C LYS A 7 24.86 25.56 -9.87
N THR A 8 24.91 25.17 -11.14
CA THR A 8 24.37 23.90 -11.63
C THR A 8 25.13 22.74 -11.03
N ARG A 9 26.48 22.83 -10.98
CA ARG A 9 27.30 21.79 -10.33
C ARG A 9 26.99 21.63 -8.86
N ASP A 10 26.87 22.74 -8.12
CA ASP A 10 26.57 22.71 -6.68
C ASP A 10 25.19 22.13 -6.40
N SER A 11 24.18 22.46 -7.22
CA SER A 11 22.83 21.87 -7.13
C SER A 11 22.84 20.36 -7.38
N ILE A 12 23.62 19.89 -8.36
CA ILE A 12 23.78 18.44 -8.62
C ILE A 12 24.44 17.76 -7.42
N TRP A 13 25.53 18.33 -6.89
CA TRP A 13 26.22 17.78 -5.73
C TRP A 13 25.35 17.76 -4.48
N GLN A 14 24.52 18.78 -4.28
CA GLN A 14 23.56 18.79 -3.19
C GLN A 14 22.56 17.64 -3.34
N GLY A 15 22.04 17.36 -4.55
CA GLY A 15 21.17 16.22 -4.83
C GLY A 15 21.84 14.90 -4.56
N VAL A 16 23.10 14.71 -5.00
CA VAL A 16 23.89 13.50 -4.73
C VAL A 16 24.13 13.31 -3.23
N SER A 17 24.53 14.38 -2.52
CA SER A 17 24.77 14.34 -1.07
C SER A 17 23.50 13.96 -0.32
N LEU A 18 22.34 14.48 -0.72
CA LEU A 18 21.07 14.15 -0.11
C LEU A 18 20.68 12.68 -0.36
N ALA A 19 20.88 12.17 -1.57
CA ALA A 19 20.60 10.79 -1.93
C ALA A 19 21.48 9.78 -1.16
N LEU A 20 22.72 10.18 -0.85
CA LEU A 20 23.69 9.35 -0.12
C LEU A 20 23.74 9.65 1.38
N ALA A 21 22.90 10.57 1.89
CA ALA A 21 22.95 11.00 3.29
C ALA A 21 22.76 9.86 4.30
N ALA A 22 22.00 8.82 3.91
CA ALA A 22 21.82 7.63 4.74
C ALA A 22 23.13 6.90 5.06
N LEU A 23 24.08 6.89 4.14
CA LEU A 23 25.39 6.23 4.32
C LEU A 23 26.31 6.97 5.31
N ALA A 24 25.94 8.16 5.76
CA ALA A 24 26.64 8.87 6.84
C ALA A 24 26.37 8.24 8.22
N ASP A 25 25.30 7.46 8.39
CA ASP A 25 25.06 6.66 9.59
C ASP A 25 25.88 5.37 9.52
N PRO A 26 26.82 5.13 10.44
CA PRO A 26 27.65 3.92 10.44
C PRO A 26 26.85 2.61 10.44
N ARG A 27 25.67 2.59 11.07
CA ARG A 27 24.80 1.40 11.12
C ARG A 27 24.20 1.10 9.76
N VAL A 28 23.82 2.12 9.00
CA VAL A 28 23.33 1.96 7.62
C VAL A 28 24.45 1.52 6.72
N LEU A 29 25.64 2.15 6.85
CA LEU A 29 26.80 1.78 6.06
C LEU A 29 27.19 0.31 6.29
N ASP A 30 27.22 -0.13 7.54
CA ASP A 30 27.50 -1.53 7.91
C ASP A 30 26.46 -2.49 7.31
N ALA A 31 25.19 -2.17 7.41
CA ALA A 31 24.11 -2.99 6.86
C ALA A 31 24.15 -3.14 5.33
N VAL A 32 24.71 -2.16 4.59
CA VAL A 32 24.82 -2.18 3.12
C VAL A 32 26.22 -2.56 2.63
N THR A 33 27.12 -2.88 3.54
CA THR A 33 28.50 -3.31 3.24
C THR A 33 28.71 -4.74 3.77
N PRO A 34 28.06 -5.75 3.16
CA PRO A 34 28.19 -7.13 3.62
C PRO A 34 29.62 -7.61 3.48
N GLY A 35 30.03 -8.53 4.35
CA GLY A 35 31.32 -9.19 4.27
C GLY A 35 31.45 -10.01 2.97
N PRO A 36 32.67 -10.39 2.60
CA PRO A 36 32.93 -11.08 1.32
C PRO A 36 32.22 -12.44 1.21
N ASN A 37 31.74 -13.01 2.32
CA ASN A 37 31.03 -14.30 2.37
C ASN A 37 29.53 -14.15 2.60
N GLU A 38 28.99 -12.94 2.61
CA GLU A 38 27.59 -12.64 2.87
C GLU A 38 26.95 -11.73 1.79
N PRO A 39 27.21 -11.95 0.50
CA PRO A 39 26.59 -11.14 -0.52
C PRO A 39 25.09 -11.46 -0.59
N PHE A 40 24.24 -10.42 -0.54
CA PHE A 40 22.85 -10.58 -0.93
C PHE A 40 22.75 -10.65 -2.45
N ASP A 41 22.34 -11.81 -2.97
CA ASP A 41 22.07 -11.99 -4.39
C ASP A 41 20.57 -12.02 -4.64
N PRO A 42 20.00 -10.98 -5.31
CA PRO A 42 18.57 -10.89 -5.58
C PRO A 42 18.00 -12.06 -6.37
N GLU A 43 18.74 -12.62 -7.33
CA GLU A 43 18.28 -13.74 -8.16
C GLU A 43 18.17 -15.03 -7.32
N THR A 44 19.17 -15.32 -6.50
CA THR A 44 19.14 -16.44 -5.54
C THR A 44 18.01 -16.26 -4.52
N PHE A 45 17.83 -15.06 -3.97
CA PHE A 45 16.76 -14.77 -3.03
C PHE A 45 15.38 -15.07 -3.62
N LEU A 46 15.12 -14.63 -4.85
CA LEU A 46 13.85 -14.85 -5.54
C LEU A 46 13.61 -16.34 -5.85
N THR A 47 14.62 -17.06 -6.30
CA THR A 47 14.52 -18.49 -6.66
C THR A 47 14.37 -19.38 -5.44
N GLN A 48 14.95 -18.99 -4.31
CA GLN A 48 14.81 -19.71 -3.02
C GLN A 48 13.54 -19.34 -2.24
N GLN A 49 12.67 -18.50 -2.77
CA GLN A 49 11.42 -18.07 -2.14
C GLN A 49 11.65 -17.39 -0.78
N GLY A 50 12.69 -16.58 -0.68
CA GLY A 50 13.04 -15.86 0.53
C GLY A 50 11.97 -14.84 0.94
N THR A 51 11.93 -14.51 2.23
CA THR A 51 11.13 -13.39 2.75
C THR A 51 12.07 -12.33 3.32
N LEU A 52 11.94 -11.10 2.83
CA LEU A 52 12.73 -9.96 3.26
C LEU A 52 11.86 -8.96 4.02
N TYR A 53 12.27 -8.61 5.22
CA TYR A 53 11.63 -7.60 6.04
C TYR A 53 12.46 -6.32 6.04
N LEU A 54 11.91 -5.25 5.44
CA LEU A 54 12.52 -3.92 5.47
C LEU A 54 11.83 -3.09 6.54
N LEU A 55 12.52 -2.81 7.62
CA LEU A 55 12.00 -2.07 8.75
C LEU A 55 12.57 -0.65 8.75
N ALA A 56 11.71 0.35 8.77
CA ALA A 56 12.09 1.75 8.90
C ALA A 56 11.26 2.44 9.97
N THR A 57 11.86 3.40 10.68
CA THR A 57 11.15 4.26 11.62
C THR A 57 10.94 5.63 11.01
N GLY A 58 9.79 6.27 11.26
CA GLY A 58 9.44 7.57 10.68
C GLY A 58 10.48 8.68 10.90
N ALA A 59 11.25 8.63 11.99
CA ALA A 59 12.31 9.59 12.26
C ALA A 59 13.57 9.40 11.38
N GLY A 60 13.80 8.19 10.88
CA GLY A 60 14.94 7.86 10.00
C GLY A 60 14.56 7.76 8.51
N ALA A 61 13.28 7.74 8.19
CA ALA A 61 12.79 7.48 6.85
C ALA A 61 13.29 8.48 5.78
N GLY A 62 13.50 9.75 6.16
CA GLY A 62 13.91 10.78 5.18
C GLY A 62 15.25 10.51 4.51
N ALA A 63 16.25 10.06 5.25
CA ALA A 63 17.59 9.78 4.73
C ALA A 63 17.69 8.38 4.11
N SER A 64 17.07 7.37 4.71
CA SER A 64 17.14 5.98 4.23
C SER A 64 16.10 5.64 3.15
N ALA A 65 15.05 6.46 2.99
CA ALA A 65 13.98 6.20 2.03
C ALA A 65 14.49 6.00 0.58
N ALA A 66 15.42 6.84 0.14
CA ALA A 66 15.99 6.74 -1.20
C ALA A 66 16.80 5.43 -1.39
N LEU A 67 17.54 5.01 -0.36
CA LEU A 67 18.32 3.78 -0.39
C LEU A 67 17.42 2.55 -0.40
N VAL A 68 16.39 2.53 0.46
CA VAL A 68 15.38 1.46 0.48
C VAL A 68 14.63 1.39 -0.85
N ALA A 69 14.22 2.54 -1.38
CA ALA A 69 13.56 2.58 -2.68
C ALA A 69 14.45 2.02 -3.79
N ALA A 70 15.72 2.44 -3.87
CA ALA A 70 16.68 1.95 -4.86
C ALA A 70 16.88 0.43 -4.75
N PHE A 71 17.02 -0.10 -3.53
CA PHE A 71 17.14 -1.53 -3.28
C PHE A 71 15.91 -2.31 -3.74
N VAL A 72 14.71 -1.84 -3.41
CA VAL A 72 13.45 -2.48 -3.83
C VAL A 72 13.27 -2.41 -5.34
N GLU A 73 13.62 -1.28 -5.98
CA GLU A 73 13.58 -1.14 -7.45
C GLU A 73 14.54 -2.12 -8.15
N ASP A 74 15.75 -2.33 -7.62
CA ASP A 74 16.70 -3.31 -8.16
C ASP A 74 16.17 -4.75 -8.01
N LEU A 75 15.56 -5.07 -6.87
CA LEU A 75 14.92 -6.38 -6.67
C LEU A 75 13.75 -6.60 -7.65
N ILE A 76 12.93 -5.59 -7.88
CA ILE A 76 11.82 -5.63 -8.84
C ILE A 76 12.34 -5.83 -10.26
N GLU A 77 13.39 -5.10 -10.64
CA GLU A 77 14.00 -5.22 -11.97
C GLU A 77 14.63 -6.61 -12.17
N THR A 78 15.25 -7.16 -11.14
CA THR A 78 15.76 -8.53 -11.16
C THR A 78 14.64 -9.54 -11.30
N ALA A 79 13.51 -9.33 -10.58
CA ALA A 79 12.33 -10.17 -10.70
C ALA A 79 11.71 -10.14 -12.11
N ARG A 80 11.67 -8.97 -12.77
CA ARG A 80 11.23 -8.83 -14.17
C ARG A 80 12.16 -9.57 -15.14
N ARG A 81 13.46 -9.41 -14.97
CA ARG A 81 14.46 -10.13 -15.80
C ARG A 81 14.36 -11.64 -15.62
N LEU A 82 14.13 -12.11 -14.39
CA LEU A 82 13.92 -13.53 -14.11
C LEU A 82 12.62 -14.02 -14.75
N ALA A 83 11.51 -13.29 -14.58
CA ALA A 83 10.23 -13.62 -15.20
C ALA A 83 10.34 -13.77 -16.72
N ALA A 84 11.07 -12.87 -17.40
CA ALA A 84 11.25 -12.91 -18.84
C ALA A 84 11.95 -14.19 -19.35
N ARG A 85 12.68 -14.90 -18.48
CA ARG A 85 13.35 -16.18 -18.81
C ARG A 85 12.47 -17.41 -18.54
N LEU A 86 11.33 -17.22 -17.85
CA LEU A 86 10.44 -18.31 -17.45
C LEU A 86 9.29 -18.50 -18.44
N PRO A 87 8.65 -19.68 -18.44
CA PRO A 87 7.48 -19.93 -19.28
C PRO A 87 6.36 -18.91 -19.05
N GLY A 88 5.83 -18.35 -20.15
CA GLY A 88 4.79 -17.32 -20.10
C GLY A 88 5.28 -15.95 -19.60
N ALA A 89 6.60 -15.73 -19.51
CA ALA A 89 7.23 -14.52 -19.00
C ALA A 89 6.70 -14.12 -17.60
N ARG A 90 6.52 -15.10 -16.72
CA ARG A 90 5.89 -14.93 -15.42
C ARG A 90 6.63 -15.69 -14.34
N LEU A 91 6.76 -15.06 -13.16
CA LEU A 91 7.29 -15.74 -11.96
C LEU A 91 6.30 -16.79 -11.45
N ASP A 92 6.80 -17.96 -11.11
CA ASP A 92 6.08 -19.03 -10.43
C ASP A 92 7.01 -19.69 -9.40
N PRO A 93 6.78 -19.54 -8.12
CA PRO A 93 5.71 -18.77 -7.47
C PRO A 93 5.87 -17.25 -7.67
N PRO A 94 4.77 -16.49 -7.55
CA PRO A 94 4.80 -15.04 -7.71
C PRO A 94 5.53 -14.35 -6.55
N LEU A 95 6.17 -13.21 -6.85
CA LEU A 95 6.69 -12.29 -5.85
C LEU A 95 5.56 -11.45 -5.26
N LEU A 96 5.43 -11.40 -3.94
CA LEU A 96 4.53 -10.50 -3.23
C LEU A 96 5.31 -9.29 -2.66
N LEU A 97 4.92 -8.10 -3.06
CA LEU A 97 5.36 -6.84 -2.47
C LEU A 97 4.27 -6.34 -1.52
N ALA A 98 4.39 -6.65 -0.22
CA ALA A 98 3.53 -6.12 0.83
C ALA A 98 4.13 -4.80 1.35
N LEU A 99 3.63 -3.68 0.83
CA LEU A 99 4.22 -2.35 1.00
C LEU A 99 3.43 -1.54 2.02
N ASP A 100 3.64 -1.82 3.30
CA ASP A 100 2.99 -1.09 4.39
C ASP A 100 3.56 0.32 4.52
N GLU A 101 2.68 1.30 4.69
CA GLU A 101 3.02 2.74 4.78
C GLU A 101 3.97 3.25 3.68
N ILE A 102 3.89 2.71 2.49
CA ILE A 102 4.84 2.98 1.40
C ILE A 102 4.98 4.47 1.07
N GLY A 103 3.92 5.25 1.23
CA GLY A 103 3.93 6.71 1.05
C GLY A 103 4.83 7.45 2.04
N ASN A 104 5.09 6.87 3.22
CA ASN A 104 5.95 7.45 4.24
C ASN A 104 7.36 6.88 4.23
N LEU A 105 7.49 5.56 4.03
CA LEU A 105 8.75 4.86 4.23
C LEU A 105 9.68 4.96 3.02
N ALA A 106 9.19 4.63 1.85
CA ALA A 106 10.00 4.60 0.63
C ALA A 106 9.10 4.70 -0.62
N PRO A 107 8.61 5.90 -0.98
CA PRO A 107 7.76 6.05 -2.17
C PRO A 107 8.49 5.56 -3.42
N LEU A 108 8.05 4.42 -3.97
CA LEU A 108 8.63 3.83 -5.17
C LEU A 108 8.21 4.61 -6.41
N PRO A 109 9.15 5.14 -7.20
CA PRO A 109 8.81 5.83 -8.45
C PRO A 109 8.08 4.92 -9.45
N SER A 110 8.39 3.61 -9.44
CA SER A 110 7.79 2.63 -10.34
C SER A 110 6.42 2.14 -9.91
N LEU A 111 5.91 2.52 -8.73
CA LEU A 111 4.64 1.98 -8.20
C LEU A 111 3.46 2.08 -9.17
N PRO A 112 3.21 3.19 -9.89
CA PRO A 112 2.12 3.26 -10.87
C PRO A 112 2.24 2.19 -11.96
N MET A 113 3.44 1.97 -12.48
CA MET A 113 3.72 0.95 -13.50
C MET A 113 3.59 -0.47 -12.93
N LEU A 114 4.07 -0.71 -11.72
CA LEU A 114 3.92 -2.00 -11.03
C LEU A 114 2.48 -2.40 -10.84
N MET A 115 1.62 -1.46 -10.46
CA MET A 115 0.19 -1.70 -10.30
C MET A 115 -0.48 -2.06 -11.63
N ALA A 116 -0.04 -1.45 -12.73
CA ALA A 116 -0.62 -1.70 -14.04
C ALA A 116 -0.15 -3.03 -14.66
N GLU A 117 1.12 -3.39 -14.53
CA GLU A 117 1.76 -4.45 -15.31
C GLU A 117 2.23 -5.64 -14.47
N GLY A 118 2.51 -5.43 -13.18
CA GLY A 118 3.15 -6.42 -12.31
C GLY A 118 2.42 -7.77 -12.25
N GLY A 119 1.10 -7.75 -12.29
CA GLY A 119 0.29 -8.96 -12.28
C GLY A 119 0.57 -9.90 -13.47
N GLY A 120 0.91 -9.36 -14.63
CA GLY A 120 1.29 -10.12 -15.82
C GLY A 120 2.59 -10.90 -15.64
N THR A 121 3.58 -10.29 -15.01
CA THR A 121 4.92 -10.87 -14.78
C THR A 121 4.99 -11.71 -13.49
N GLY A 122 3.90 -11.85 -12.74
CA GLY A 122 3.89 -12.56 -11.46
C GLY A 122 4.41 -11.74 -10.29
N ILE A 123 4.45 -10.39 -10.42
CA ILE A 123 4.77 -9.47 -9.32
C ILE A 123 3.45 -8.92 -8.79
N THR A 124 3.04 -9.38 -7.62
CA THR A 124 1.82 -8.93 -6.95
C THR A 124 2.17 -7.79 -5.99
N THR A 125 1.56 -6.63 -6.18
CA THR A 125 1.84 -5.45 -5.34
C THR A 125 0.62 -5.09 -4.50
N MET A 126 0.83 -4.95 -3.19
CA MET A 126 -0.18 -4.55 -2.21
C MET A 126 0.30 -3.30 -1.46
N PRO A 127 0.08 -2.10 -2.02
CA PRO A 127 0.42 -0.87 -1.32
C PRO A 127 -0.64 -0.54 -0.26
N VAL A 128 -0.18 -0.17 0.94
CA VAL A 128 -1.03 0.35 2.01
C VAL A 128 -0.72 1.83 2.20
N LEU A 129 -1.77 2.64 2.11
CA LEU A 129 -1.72 4.10 2.16
C LEU A 129 -2.65 4.62 3.26
N GLN A 130 -2.25 5.67 3.92
CA GLN A 130 -3.09 6.31 4.95
C GLN A 130 -4.27 7.09 4.32
N SER A 131 -4.07 7.63 3.11
CA SER A 131 -5.10 8.36 2.38
C SER A 131 -4.75 8.52 0.90
N LEU A 132 -5.75 8.82 0.07
CA LEU A 132 -5.52 9.20 -1.33
C LEU A 132 -4.80 10.56 -1.43
N ALA A 133 -4.99 11.46 -0.46
CA ALA A 133 -4.25 12.72 -0.39
C ALA A 133 -2.75 12.48 -0.25
N GLN A 134 -2.32 11.52 0.58
CA GLN A 134 -0.92 11.11 0.69
C GLN A 134 -0.39 10.56 -0.65
N ALA A 135 -1.18 9.75 -1.35
CA ALA A 135 -0.78 9.25 -2.65
C ALA A 135 -0.54 10.38 -3.66
N ARG A 136 -1.43 11.38 -3.71
CA ARG A 136 -1.29 12.55 -4.59
C ARG A 136 -0.05 13.38 -4.27
N ASP A 137 0.27 13.54 -2.99
CA ASP A 137 1.47 14.26 -2.53
C ASP A 137 2.76 13.54 -2.98
N ARG A 138 2.80 12.22 -2.94
CA ARG A 138 3.99 11.41 -3.23
C ARG A 138 4.19 11.11 -4.72
N TRP A 139 3.11 10.86 -5.47
CA TRP A 139 3.17 10.44 -6.87
C TRP A 139 2.49 11.40 -7.84
N SER A 140 2.02 12.56 -7.45
CA SER A 140 1.15 13.47 -8.20
C SER A 140 -0.32 13.01 -8.29
N GLU A 141 -1.22 13.94 -8.63
CA GLU A 141 -2.65 13.65 -8.82
C GLU A 141 -2.88 12.58 -9.88
N HIS A 142 -2.18 12.70 -11.02
CA HIS A 142 -2.35 11.78 -12.15
C HIS A 142 -1.84 10.37 -11.83
N GLN A 143 -0.65 10.25 -11.25
CA GLN A 143 -0.07 8.96 -10.89
C GLN A 143 -0.83 8.27 -9.75
N ALA A 144 -1.33 9.03 -8.76
CA ALA A 144 -2.18 8.48 -7.71
C ALA A 144 -3.49 7.93 -8.29
N GLY A 145 -4.07 8.63 -9.28
CA GLY A 145 -5.20 8.11 -10.05
C GLY A 145 -4.86 6.80 -10.77
N ALA A 146 -3.72 6.73 -11.43
CA ALA A 146 -3.28 5.51 -12.12
C ALA A 146 -3.08 4.32 -11.15
N ILE A 147 -2.50 4.54 -9.96
CA ILE A 147 -2.38 3.52 -8.91
C ILE A 147 -3.77 3.02 -8.50
N TRP A 148 -4.70 3.95 -8.27
CA TRP A 148 -6.07 3.62 -7.90
C TRP A 148 -6.78 2.80 -8.98
N ASP A 149 -6.75 3.25 -10.22
CA ASP A 149 -7.48 2.61 -11.33
C ASP A 149 -6.92 1.22 -11.66
N ALA A 150 -5.59 1.07 -11.60
CA ALA A 150 -4.91 -0.22 -11.83
C ALA A 150 -5.14 -1.24 -10.71
N SER A 151 -5.55 -0.81 -9.51
CA SER A 151 -5.83 -1.72 -8.40
C SER A 151 -7.07 -2.57 -8.68
N ILE A 152 -6.89 -3.88 -8.82
CA ILE A 152 -7.98 -4.84 -9.07
C ILE A 152 -8.87 -5.00 -7.84
N ALA A 153 -8.26 -5.07 -6.67
CA ALA A 153 -8.92 -5.11 -5.38
C ALA A 153 -8.57 -3.85 -4.56
N LYS A 154 -9.57 -3.23 -3.97
CA LYS A 154 -9.40 -2.06 -3.09
C LYS A 154 -10.07 -2.36 -1.77
N ILE A 155 -9.34 -2.22 -0.68
CA ILE A 155 -9.88 -2.40 0.68
C ILE A 155 -9.87 -1.04 1.36
N ILE A 156 -11.04 -0.55 1.71
CA ILE A 156 -11.26 0.76 2.30
C ILE A 156 -11.61 0.56 3.78
N LEU A 157 -10.80 1.14 4.65
CA LEU A 157 -10.98 1.09 6.10
C LEU A 157 -11.67 2.37 6.60
N GLY A 158 -12.27 2.30 7.78
CA GLY A 158 -12.81 3.47 8.45
C GLY A 158 -11.73 4.48 8.87
N GLY A 159 -12.14 5.67 9.30
CA GLY A 159 -11.25 6.71 9.83
C GLY A 159 -10.79 7.76 8.82
N ALA A 160 -11.08 7.60 7.52
CA ALA A 160 -10.78 8.65 6.53
C ALA A 160 -11.51 9.96 6.87
N SER A 161 -10.82 11.10 6.72
CA SER A 161 -11.35 12.43 7.06
C SER A 161 -11.55 13.36 5.86
N ASN A 162 -11.02 13.01 4.69
CA ASN A 162 -11.20 13.82 3.48
C ASN A 162 -12.62 13.64 2.93
N SER A 163 -13.43 14.70 2.99
CA SER A 163 -14.83 14.67 2.58
C SER A 163 -15.01 14.39 1.10
N ARG A 164 -14.10 14.88 0.23
CA ARG A 164 -14.13 14.64 -1.21
C ARG A 164 -13.90 13.16 -1.51
N ASP A 165 -12.84 12.58 -0.97
CA ASP A 165 -12.53 11.16 -1.16
C ASP A 165 -13.66 10.26 -0.65
N LEU A 166 -14.26 10.60 0.50
CA LEU A 166 -15.42 9.86 1.04
C LEU A 166 -16.66 9.98 0.14
N GLN A 167 -16.91 11.15 -0.45
CA GLN A 167 -18.01 11.34 -1.40
C GLN A 167 -17.80 10.55 -2.68
N ASP A 168 -16.57 10.59 -3.24
CA ASP A 168 -16.20 9.83 -4.44
C ASP A 168 -16.34 8.33 -4.20
N LEU A 169 -15.92 7.83 -3.03
CA LEU A 169 -16.12 6.44 -2.62
C LEU A 169 -17.60 6.08 -2.48
N SER A 170 -18.41 6.94 -1.85
CA SER A 170 -19.84 6.71 -1.72
C SER A 170 -20.54 6.63 -3.09
N THR A 171 -20.13 7.48 -4.02
CA THR A 171 -20.63 7.48 -5.39
C THR A 171 -20.22 6.20 -6.14
N LEU A 172 -18.97 5.75 -5.97
CA LEU A 172 -18.47 4.53 -6.57
C LEU A 172 -19.14 3.27 -6.03
N ILE A 173 -19.48 3.25 -4.72
CA ILE A 173 -20.23 2.17 -4.06
C ILE A 173 -21.65 2.09 -4.61
N GLY A 174 -22.25 3.23 -4.98
CA GLY A 174 -23.52 3.32 -5.66
C GLY A 174 -24.71 3.61 -4.76
N GLU A 175 -25.89 3.56 -5.37
CA GLU A 175 -27.17 3.89 -4.74
C GLU A 175 -28.13 2.71 -4.81
N ARG A 176 -29.12 2.72 -3.92
CA ARG A 176 -30.25 1.79 -3.88
C ARG A 176 -31.56 2.53 -3.82
N ASP A 177 -32.63 1.89 -4.25
CA ASP A 177 -33.98 2.38 -4.08
C ASP A 177 -34.48 2.09 -2.65
N GLU A 178 -34.92 3.12 -1.95
CA GLU A 178 -35.53 3.03 -0.64
C GLU A 178 -37.01 3.45 -0.74
N TYR A 179 -37.89 2.62 -0.16
CA TYR A 179 -39.32 2.91 -0.14
C TYR A 179 -39.67 3.68 1.13
N THR A 180 -40.16 4.88 0.94
CA THR A 180 -40.69 5.70 2.05
C THR A 180 -42.18 5.68 2.00
N ASN A 181 -42.81 5.26 3.12
CA ASN A 181 -44.26 5.31 3.31
C ASN A 181 -44.58 6.55 4.12
N SER A 182 -45.32 7.50 3.56
CA SER A 182 -45.88 8.62 4.28
C SER A 182 -47.38 8.42 4.46
N VAL A 183 -47.82 8.58 5.71
CA VAL A 183 -49.25 8.52 6.08
C VAL A 183 -49.69 9.93 6.34
N THR A 184 -50.61 10.45 5.55
CA THR A 184 -51.27 11.75 5.80
C THR A 184 -52.62 11.49 6.40
N LEU A 185 -52.86 12.10 7.60
CA LEU A 185 -54.15 12.12 8.25
C LEU A 185 -54.90 13.39 7.84
N GLY A 186 -55.97 13.24 7.08
CA GLY A 186 -56.83 14.35 6.75
C GLY A 186 -57.83 14.72 7.90
N ASP A 187 -58.34 15.94 7.89
CA ASP A 187 -59.22 16.54 8.93
C ASP A 187 -60.46 15.73 9.28
N ARG A 188 -60.86 14.74 8.49
CA ARG A 188 -62.02 13.86 8.73
C ARG A 188 -61.65 12.40 9.01
N GLY A 189 -60.38 12.14 9.47
CA GLY A 189 -59.91 10.80 9.82
C GLY A 189 -59.62 9.92 8.61
N THR A 190 -59.61 10.46 7.38
CA THR A 190 -59.19 9.75 6.19
C THR A 190 -57.69 9.56 6.20
N ARG A 191 -57.22 8.29 6.08
CA ARG A 191 -55.82 7.94 5.94
C ARG A 191 -55.49 7.82 4.46
N SER A 192 -54.55 8.61 4.00
CA SER A 192 -53.91 8.44 2.68
C SER A 192 -52.50 7.89 2.87
N ASN A 193 -52.23 6.73 2.27
CA ASN A 193 -50.90 6.14 2.24
C ASN A 193 -50.25 6.50 0.90
N GLN A 194 -49.16 7.25 0.96
CA GLN A 194 -48.34 7.53 -0.22
C GLN A 194 -47.04 6.74 -0.11
N ARG A 195 -46.76 5.89 -1.10
CA ARG A 195 -45.49 5.20 -1.24
C ARG A 195 -44.65 5.94 -2.27
N SER A 196 -43.51 6.45 -1.89
CA SER A 196 -42.55 7.07 -2.78
C SER A 196 -41.25 6.25 -2.80
N ILE A 197 -40.59 6.25 -3.94
CA ILE A 197 -39.26 5.65 -4.11
C ILE A 197 -38.26 6.79 -4.05
N ARG A 198 -37.25 6.63 -3.21
CA ARG A 198 -36.11 7.55 -3.10
C ARG A 198 -34.82 6.79 -3.34
N ARG A 199 -33.94 7.30 -4.20
CA ARG A 199 -32.60 6.78 -4.34
C ARG A 199 -31.74 7.30 -3.21
N VAL A 200 -31.06 6.41 -2.50
CA VAL A 200 -30.16 6.71 -1.37
C VAL A 200 -28.83 5.98 -1.57
N SER A 201 -27.74 6.60 -1.14
CA SER A 201 -26.42 5.96 -1.18
C SER A 201 -26.45 4.66 -0.36
N ILE A 202 -25.86 3.59 -0.90
CA ILE A 202 -25.70 2.30 -0.21
C ILE A 202 -24.89 2.49 1.05
N LEU A 203 -23.75 3.20 0.95
CA LEU A 203 -22.89 3.62 2.04
C LEU A 203 -22.61 5.12 1.91
N PRO A 204 -23.30 5.98 2.66
CA PRO A 204 -23.04 7.40 2.67
C PRO A 204 -21.67 7.71 3.34
N PRO A 205 -21.07 8.88 3.07
CA PRO A 205 -19.73 9.25 3.53
C PRO A 205 -19.51 9.10 5.04
N ASP A 206 -20.53 9.44 5.86
CA ASP A 206 -20.49 9.30 7.30
C ASP A 206 -20.38 7.84 7.75
N ARG A 207 -21.03 6.91 7.06
CA ARG A 207 -20.96 5.48 7.33
C ARG A 207 -19.62 4.87 6.92
N ILE A 208 -19.04 5.31 5.78
CA ILE A 208 -17.70 4.87 5.38
C ILE A 208 -16.67 5.34 6.43
N ARG A 209 -16.78 6.60 6.86
CA ARG A 209 -15.88 7.17 7.88
C ARG A 209 -15.95 6.43 9.21
N THR A 210 -17.14 5.97 9.59
CA THR A 210 -17.42 5.35 10.90
C THR A 210 -17.49 3.82 10.85
N LEU A 211 -16.89 3.19 9.84
CA LEU A 211 -16.77 1.73 9.80
C LEU A 211 -16.13 1.23 11.12
N PRO A 212 -16.68 0.18 11.73
CA PRO A 212 -16.11 -0.40 12.94
C PRO A 212 -14.68 -0.89 12.74
N PHE A 213 -13.90 -0.89 13.81
CA PHE A 213 -12.56 -1.49 13.78
C PHE A 213 -12.64 -2.95 13.34
N GLY A 214 -11.73 -3.36 12.46
CA GLY A 214 -11.72 -4.70 11.88
C GLY A 214 -12.71 -4.90 10.73
N THR A 215 -13.39 -3.84 10.28
CA THR A 215 -14.31 -3.91 9.13
C THR A 215 -13.77 -3.08 7.98
N GLY A 216 -13.92 -3.57 6.76
CA GLY A 216 -13.55 -2.87 5.54
C GLY A 216 -14.59 -3.01 4.43
N VAL A 217 -14.58 -2.07 3.48
CA VAL A 217 -15.33 -2.20 2.23
C VAL A 217 -14.36 -2.65 1.15
N THR A 218 -14.63 -3.81 0.58
CA THR A 218 -13.83 -4.37 -0.53
C THR A 218 -14.55 -4.09 -1.85
N LEU A 219 -13.84 -3.42 -2.74
CA LEU A 219 -14.22 -3.22 -4.13
C LEU A 219 -13.36 -4.15 -4.99
N LEU A 220 -13.98 -5.08 -5.70
CA LEU A 220 -13.27 -6.03 -6.54
C LEU A 220 -13.80 -5.94 -7.98
N ARG A 221 -13.03 -5.33 -8.89
CA ARG A 221 -13.38 -5.14 -10.30
C ARG A 221 -14.83 -4.63 -10.47
N SER A 222 -15.66 -5.41 -11.19
CA SER A 222 -17.06 -5.09 -11.51
C SER A 222 -18.07 -5.72 -10.55
N THR A 223 -17.61 -6.33 -9.45
CA THR A 223 -18.53 -6.91 -8.46
C THR A 223 -19.16 -5.83 -7.58
N PRO A 224 -20.37 -6.04 -7.06
CA PRO A 224 -20.91 -5.17 -6.04
C PRO A 224 -19.98 -5.05 -4.84
N PRO A 225 -19.97 -3.90 -4.15
CA PRO A 225 -19.16 -3.71 -2.95
C PRO A 225 -19.48 -4.74 -1.87
N ILE A 226 -18.44 -5.22 -1.19
CA ILE A 226 -18.55 -6.24 -0.14
C ILE A 226 -18.08 -5.61 1.16
N VAL A 227 -18.91 -5.66 2.21
CA VAL A 227 -18.46 -5.36 3.57
C VAL A 227 -17.80 -6.61 4.12
N THR A 228 -16.53 -6.49 4.53
CA THR A 228 -15.69 -7.61 4.96
C THR A 228 -15.23 -7.41 6.39
N ASP A 229 -15.29 -8.48 7.18
CA ASP A 229 -14.64 -8.53 8.47
C ASP A 229 -13.18 -8.94 8.28
N LEU A 230 -12.28 -8.11 8.78
CA LEU A 230 -10.84 -8.31 8.69
C LEU A 230 -10.38 -9.08 9.93
N ARG A 231 -9.86 -10.28 9.72
CA ARG A 231 -9.34 -11.07 10.82
C ARG A 231 -7.93 -10.61 11.20
N ALA A 232 -7.77 -10.15 12.44
CA ALA A 232 -6.46 -9.83 12.98
C ALA A 232 -5.64 -11.12 13.21
N TRP A 233 -4.30 -11.00 13.17
CA TRP A 233 -3.42 -12.16 13.35
C TRP A 233 -3.63 -12.91 14.71
N PRO A 234 -3.99 -12.25 15.85
CA PRO A 234 -4.27 -12.95 17.10
C PRO A 234 -5.46 -13.90 17.05
N ASP A 235 -6.37 -13.70 16.07
CA ASP A 235 -7.59 -14.50 15.90
C ASP A 235 -7.41 -15.62 14.87
N ARG A 236 -6.22 -15.78 14.31
CA ARG A 236 -5.88 -16.86 13.38
C ARG A 236 -5.65 -18.17 14.12
N SER A 237 -5.87 -19.29 13.44
CA SER A 237 -5.62 -20.64 14.01
C SER A 237 -4.16 -20.90 14.37
N ASP A 238 -3.22 -20.22 13.68
CA ASP A 238 -1.77 -20.29 13.91
C ASP A 238 -1.24 -19.19 14.86
N ALA A 239 -2.11 -18.43 15.51
CA ALA A 239 -1.72 -17.33 16.39
C ALA A 239 -0.79 -17.73 17.55
N ALA A 240 -0.94 -18.93 18.08
CA ALA A 240 -0.06 -19.43 19.14
C ALA A 240 1.37 -19.63 18.65
N GLN A 241 1.54 -20.19 17.45
CA GLN A 241 2.85 -20.35 16.82
C GLN A 241 3.48 -19.00 16.52
N LEU A 242 2.73 -18.05 15.92
CA LEU A 242 3.21 -16.70 15.63
C LEU A 242 3.68 -15.94 16.88
N ARG A 243 3.01 -16.14 18.03
CA ARG A 243 3.48 -15.57 19.31
C ARG A 243 4.79 -16.19 19.80
N SER A 244 4.93 -17.50 19.65
CA SER A 244 6.15 -18.21 20.01
C SER A 244 7.33 -17.73 19.15
N ASP A 245 7.15 -17.69 17.83
CA ASP A 245 8.16 -17.27 16.87
C ASP A 245 8.58 -15.79 17.12
N ARG A 246 7.60 -14.93 17.39
CA ARG A 246 7.86 -13.55 17.78
C ARG A 246 8.70 -13.45 19.04
N THR A 247 8.38 -14.23 20.08
CA THR A 247 9.12 -14.21 21.34
C THR A 247 10.56 -14.67 21.14
N GLU A 248 10.77 -15.70 20.34
CA GLU A 248 12.09 -16.20 19.99
C GLU A 248 12.91 -15.19 19.22
N LEU A 249 12.31 -14.55 18.19
CA LEU A 249 12.96 -13.50 17.42
C LEU A 249 13.32 -12.28 18.28
N GLU A 250 12.42 -11.82 19.14
CA GLU A 250 12.70 -10.71 20.08
C GLU A 250 13.85 -11.07 21.03
N ALA A 251 13.96 -12.31 21.46
CA ALA A 251 15.07 -12.77 22.30
C ALA A 251 16.41 -12.77 21.54
N LEU A 252 16.41 -13.11 20.26
CA LEU A 252 17.60 -13.02 19.40
C LEU A 252 18.06 -11.58 19.20
N LEU A 253 17.11 -10.67 18.90
CA LEU A 253 17.41 -9.25 18.68
C LEU A 253 17.92 -8.50 19.93
N ARG A 254 17.58 -9.01 21.13
CA ARG A 254 18.05 -8.42 22.40
C ARG A 254 19.42 -8.92 22.84
N ARG A 255 19.99 -9.93 22.17
CA ARG A 255 21.35 -10.36 22.46
C ARG A 255 22.32 -9.25 22.06
N PRO A 256 23.24 -8.81 22.95
CA PRO A 256 24.29 -7.89 22.53
C PRO A 256 25.08 -8.55 21.40
N ALA A 257 25.46 -7.75 20.40
CA ALA A 257 26.38 -8.20 19.36
C ALA A 257 27.69 -8.67 20.03
N PRO A 258 28.29 -9.76 19.57
CA PRO A 258 29.52 -10.28 20.11
C PRO A 258 30.71 -9.31 20.03
#